data_c7114503e3bab6064d028f2e4a248859
#
_entry.id   c7114503e3bab6064d028f2e4a248859
#
_cell.length_a   1.000
_cell.length_b   1.000
_cell.length_c   1.000
_cell.angle_alpha   90.00
_cell.angle_beta   90.00
_cell.angle_gamma   90.00
#
_symmetry.space_group_name_H-M   'P 1'
#
loop_
_entity.id
_entity.type
_entity.pdbx_description
1 polymer ?
#
loop_
_entity_poly.entity_id
_entity_poly.type
_entity_poly.pdbx_seq_one_letter_code
_entity_poly.pdbx_strand_id
1 'polypeptide(L)'
;MLKHQNYLASITLGLGILWITPAMAIEEPKYEVVTADAQFEVRHYAPILIAETIVEGDMDAASSKGFRLIADFIFGNNQQADSDKKAKIAMTAPVTVEPQSSKIAMTAPVTVEPQAEETSMKTAKTWRINFVMPSQYTLANIPKPKNNAVTLREVPSKYFIVHKYSGFNTVSRVQTKTDETVEWAIKRSYKMIGAPQLSRYDPPWTLPMFRRNEIMLEIAAP
;
A
#
# COMPACT_ATOMS: atom_id res chain seq x y z
N MET A 1 -23.45 -77.58 21.38
CA MET A 1 -22.61 -77.13 20.24
C MET A 1 -22.98 -75.71 19.91
N LEU A 2 -22.21 -74.73 20.46
CA LEU A 2 -22.39 -73.31 20.16
C LEU A 2 -21.34 -72.90 19.13
N LYS A 3 -21.79 -72.39 17.96
CA LYS A 3 -20.93 -71.80 16.95
C LYS A 3 -20.68 -70.32 17.29
N HIS A 4 -19.42 -69.99 17.58
CA HIS A 4 -18.98 -68.58 17.68
C HIS A 4 -18.77 -68.06 16.25
N GLN A 5 -19.48 -66.99 15.90
CA GLN A 5 -19.24 -66.20 14.69
C GLN A 5 -18.38 -64.99 15.06
N ASN A 6 -17.16 -64.98 14.57
CA ASN A 6 -16.25 -63.84 14.69
C ASN A 6 -16.59 -62.80 13.61
N TYR A 7 -17.02 -61.61 14.01
CA TYR A 7 -17.16 -60.43 13.13
C TYR A 7 -15.84 -59.68 13.14
N LEU A 8 -15.11 -59.75 12.03
CA LEU A 8 -13.96 -58.87 11.74
C LEU A 8 -14.51 -57.53 11.25
N ALA A 9 -14.40 -56.50 12.08
CA ALA A 9 -14.69 -55.13 11.71
C ALA A 9 -13.49 -54.51 10.96
N SER A 10 -13.62 -54.34 9.66
CA SER A 10 -12.64 -53.62 8.83
C SER A 10 -12.75 -52.13 9.03
N ILE A 11 -11.79 -51.51 9.72
CA ILE A 11 -11.66 -50.05 9.85
C ILE A 11 -10.96 -49.54 8.59
N THR A 12 -11.71 -48.94 7.68
CA THR A 12 -11.17 -48.22 6.53
C THR A 12 -10.71 -46.85 6.95
N LEU A 13 -9.39 -46.67 7.09
CA LEU A 13 -8.77 -45.37 7.37
C LEU A 13 -8.80 -44.52 6.08
N GLY A 14 -9.76 -43.63 5.99
CA GLY A 14 -9.87 -42.66 4.90
C GLY A 14 -8.72 -41.64 4.98
N LEU A 15 -7.73 -41.73 4.11
CA LEU A 15 -6.68 -40.74 3.92
C LEU A 15 -7.32 -39.50 3.23
N GLY A 16 -7.71 -38.50 4.02
CA GLY A 16 -8.13 -37.19 3.50
C GLY A 16 -6.92 -36.47 2.89
N ILE A 17 -6.86 -36.41 1.56
CA ILE A 17 -5.87 -35.59 0.85
C ILE A 17 -6.28 -34.13 1.07
N LEU A 18 -5.61 -33.43 2.00
CA LEU A 18 -5.69 -31.97 2.12
C LEU A 18 -5.07 -31.35 0.85
N TRP A 19 -5.90 -30.84 -0.02
CA TRP A 19 -5.47 -29.99 -1.13
C TRP A 19 -5.01 -28.65 -0.53
N ILE A 20 -3.68 -28.50 -0.34
CA ILE A 20 -3.07 -27.23 -0.02
C ILE A 20 -3.09 -26.40 -1.30
N THR A 21 -4.11 -25.58 -1.49
CA THR A 21 -4.07 -24.52 -2.51
C THR A 21 -2.98 -23.54 -2.11
N PRO A 22 -1.99 -23.24 -2.96
CA PRO A 22 -1.02 -22.20 -2.65
C PRO A 22 -1.78 -20.89 -2.47
N ALA A 23 -1.73 -20.33 -1.26
CA ALA A 23 -2.16 -18.97 -1.05
C ALA A 23 -1.24 -18.07 -1.89
N MET A 24 -1.77 -17.48 -2.95
CA MET A 24 -1.03 -16.49 -3.75
C MET A 24 -0.75 -15.31 -2.82
N ALA A 25 0.47 -15.20 -2.35
CA ALA A 25 0.90 -14.05 -1.57
C ALA A 25 0.76 -12.80 -2.44
N ILE A 26 0.10 -11.77 -1.91
CA ILE A 26 -0.01 -10.47 -2.58
C ILE A 26 1.42 -9.90 -2.63
N GLU A 27 1.84 -9.48 -3.83
CA GLU A 27 3.17 -8.90 -4.03
C GLU A 27 3.29 -7.55 -3.29
N GLU A 28 4.42 -7.37 -2.61
CA GLU A 28 4.77 -6.13 -1.91
C GLU A 28 6.08 -5.56 -2.48
N PRO A 29 6.28 -4.23 -2.38
CA PRO A 29 7.53 -3.60 -2.81
C PRO A 29 8.71 -4.13 -2.00
N LYS A 30 9.83 -4.39 -2.67
CA LYS A 30 11.06 -4.86 -2.02
C LYS A 30 11.74 -3.73 -1.26
N TYR A 31 12.20 -4.03 -0.06
CA TYR A 31 12.97 -3.11 0.77
C TYR A 31 14.01 -3.86 1.61
N GLU A 32 14.98 -3.10 2.08
CA GLU A 32 15.95 -3.51 3.09
C GLU A 32 15.68 -2.77 4.40
N VAL A 33 15.75 -3.46 5.53
CA VAL A 33 15.66 -2.84 6.85
C VAL A 33 17.04 -2.33 7.25
N VAL A 34 17.19 -1.01 7.30
CA VAL A 34 18.43 -0.34 7.71
C VAL A 34 18.58 -0.35 9.22
N THR A 35 17.49 -0.07 9.94
CA THR A 35 17.41 -0.16 11.41
C THR A 35 16.00 -0.48 11.85
N ALA A 36 15.87 -1.13 13.01
CA ALA A 36 14.59 -1.47 13.61
C ALA A 36 14.62 -1.18 15.11
N ASP A 37 13.51 -0.62 15.62
CA ASP A 37 13.33 -0.30 17.04
C ASP A 37 11.84 -0.41 17.41
N ALA A 38 11.46 -1.47 18.08
CA ALA A 38 10.10 -1.84 18.43
C ALA A 38 9.18 -1.88 17.18
N GLN A 39 8.24 -0.94 17.08
CA GLN A 39 7.29 -0.82 15.95
C GLN A 39 7.78 0.09 14.82
N PHE A 40 8.97 0.67 14.96
CA PHE A 40 9.56 1.56 13.96
C PHE A 40 10.68 0.86 13.19
N GLU A 41 10.73 1.09 11.91
CA GLU A 41 11.81 0.64 11.03
C GLU A 41 12.25 1.79 10.13
N VAL A 42 13.54 1.89 9.85
CA VAL A 42 14.06 2.65 8.72
C VAL A 42 14.26 1.66 7.58
N ARG A 43 13.57 1.89 6.47
CA ARG A 43 13.63 1.02 5.29
C ARG A 43 14.16 1.77 4.09
N HIS A 44 14.96 1.07 3.29
CA HIS A 44 15.40 1.47 1.98
C HIS A 44 14.61 0.69 0.93
N TYR A 45 13.73 1.36 0.22
CA TYR A 45 12.91 0.75 -0.83
C TYR A 45 13.63 0.81 -2.18
N ALA A 46 13.57 -0.30 -2.94
CA ALA A 46 13.98 -0.33 -4.33
C ALA A 46 13.08 0.58 -5.20
N PRO A 47 13.52 0.97 -6.42
CA PRO A 47 12.65 1.67 -7.36
C PRO A 47 11.39 0.85 -7.65
N ILE A 48 10.25 1.53 -7.76
CA ILE A 48 8.94 0.92 -8.02
C ILE A 48 8.18 1.68 -9.10
N LEU A 49 7.30 0.99 -9.81
CA LEU A 49 6.30 1.59 -10.67
C LEU A 49 4.98 1.71 -9.91
N ILE A 50 4.34 2.87 -9.96
CA ILE A 50 3.04 3.11 -9.33
C ILE A 50 1.99 3.55 -10.35
N ALA A 51 0.73 3.19 -10.07
CA ALA A 51 -0.43 3.85 -10.63
C ALA A 51 -0.99 4.79 -9.56
N GLU A 52 -1.16 6.06 -9.90
CA GLU A 52 -1.61 7.08 -8.94
C GLU A 52 -2.77 7.90 -9.48
N THR A 53 -3.56 8.45 -8.58
CA THR A 53 -4.62 9.42 -8.86
C THR A 53 -4.67 10.48 -7.77
N ILE A 54 -5.08 11.70 -8.12
CA ILE A 54 -5.29 12.79 -7.18
C ILE A 54 -6.81 13.00 -7.05
N VAL A 55 -7.30 13.01 -5.83
CA VAL A 55 -8.74 13.12 -5.53
C VAL A 55 -8.98 14.10 -4.39
N GLU A 56 -10.09 14.82 -4.48
CA GLU A 56 -10.56 15.73 -3.44
C GLU A 56 -11.58 15.05 -2.52
N GLY A 57 -11.63 15.50 -1.26
CA GLY A 57 -12.55 15.04 -0.24
C GLY A 57 -11.88 14.87 1.12
N ASP A 58 -12.59 14.29 2.07
CA ASP A 58 -11.97 13.77 3.30
C ASP A 58 -11.16 12.49 2.99
N MET A 59 -10.35 12.07 3.95
CA MET A 59 -9.43 10.93 3.79
C MET A 59 -10.15 9.64 3.36
N ASP A 60 -11.32 9.34 3.91
CA ASP A 60 -12.03 8.10 3.64
C ASP A 60 -12.75 8.12 2.29
N ALA A 61 -13.42 9.24 1.97
CA ALA A 61 -14.05 9.44 0.67
C ALA A 61 -13.01 9.45 -0.46
N ALA A 62 -11.90 10.16 -0.28
CA ALA A 62 -10.79 10.21 -1.23
C ALA A 62 -10.14 8.84 -1.42
N SER A 63 -9.86 8.11 -0.32
CA SER A 63 -9.33 6.74 -0.38
C SER A 63 -10.26 5.82 -1.17
N SER A 64 -11.57 5.87 -0.92
CA SER A 64 -12.55 5.04 -1.61
C SER A 64 -12.69 5.39 -3.09
N LYS A 65 -12.65 6.68 -3.43
CA LYS A 65 -12.73 7.17 -4.82
C LYS A 65 -11.46 6.81 -5.59
N GLY A 66 -10.28 7.07 -5.01
CA GLY A 66 -9.00 6.75 -5.63
C GLY A 66 -8.81 5.25 -5.84
N PHE A 67 -9.19 4.45 -4.83
CA PHE A 67 -9.18 2.99 -4.96
C PHE A 67 -10.00 2.53 -6.17
N ARG A 68 -11.24 3.01 -6.33
CA ARG A 68 -12.10 2.61 -7.46
C ARG A 68 -11.51 2.98 -8.81
N LEU A 69 -10.91 4.18 -8.94
CA LEU A 69 -10.29 4.64 -10.18
C LEU A 69 -9.11 3.74 -10.59
N ILE A 70 -8.22 3.42 -9.64
CA ILE A 70 -7.05 2.58 -9.94
C ILE A 70 -7.46 1.11 -10.10
N ALA A 71 -8.42 0.61 -9.31
CA ALA A 71 -8.94 -0.73 -9.45
C ALA A 71 -9.60 -0.95 -10.83
N ASP A 72 -10.36 0.03 -11.34
CA ASP A 72 -10.94 0.00 -12.67
C ASP A 72 -9.84 -0.17 -13.75
N PHE A 73 -8.74 0.58 -13.64
CA PHE A 73 -7.56 0.41 -14.48
C PHE A 73 -6.98 -1.01 -14.40
N ILE A 74 -6.75 -1.53 -13.19
CA ILE A 74 -6.16 -2.85 -12.95
C ILE A 74 -7.05 -3.96 -13.51
N PHE A 75 -8.37 -3.85 -13.35
CA PHE A 75 -9.33 -4.88 -13.77
C PHE A 75 -9.72 -4.82 -15.26
N GLY A 76 -9.10 -3.97 -16.05
CA GLY A 76 -9.17 -4.03 -17.49
C GLY A 76 -9.69 -2.78 -18.20
N ASN A 77 -9.95 -1.66 -17.51
CA ASN A 77 -10.18 -0.38 -18.18
C ASN A 77 -8.84 0.24 -18.62
N ASN A 78 -8.11 -0.54 -19.42
CA ASN A 78 -6.78 -0.23 -19.93
C ASN A 78 -6.63 -0.69 -21.38
N GLN A 79 -5.49 -0.36 -21.98
CA GLN A 79 -5.12 -0.75 -23.33
C GLN A 79 -3.70 -1.26 -23.32
N GLN A 80 -3.47 -2.46 -23.86
CA GLN A 80 -2.12 -2.99 -24.06
C GLN A 80 -1.35 -2.16 -25.09
N ALA A 81 -0.04 -2.06 -24.93
CA ALA A 81 0.80 -1.23 -25.80
C ALA A 81 0.70 -1.60 -27.29
N ASP A 82 0.54 -2.90 -27.59
CA ASP A 82 0.58 -3.42 -28.96
C ASP A 82 -0.78 -3.94 -29.48
N SER A 83 -1.85 -3.73 -28.72
CA SER A 83 -3.20 -4.18 -29.14
C SER A 83 -4.31 -3.46 -28.39
N ASP A 84 -5.51 -3.41 -29.00
CA ASP A 84 -6.72 -2.90 -28.34
C ASP A 84 -7.27 -3.82 -27.25
N LYS A 85 -6.54 -4.88 -26.90
CA LYS A 85 -6.97 -5.85 -25.90
C LYS A 85 -6.83 -5.27 -24.49
N LYS A 86 -7.78 -5.63 -23.64
CA LYS A 86 -7.77 -5.35 -22.21
C LYS A 86 -6.88 -6.36 -21.49
N ALA A 87 -6.15 -5.92 -20.47
CA ALA A 87 -5.37 -6.80 -19.61
C ALA A 87 -5.81 -6.68 -18.16
N LYS A 88 -5.83 -7.80 -17.45
CA LYS A 88 -5.93 -7.80 -15.98
C LYS A 88 -4.54 -7.71 -15.39
N ILE A 89 -4.34 -6.75 -14.53
CA ILE A 89 -3.11 -6.57 -13.75
C ILE A 89 -3.37 -7.16 -12.37
N ALA A 90 -2.44 -7.90 -11.80
CA ALA A 90 -2.58 -8.43 -10.45
C ALA A 90 -2.58 -7.28 -9.43
N MET A 91 -3.40 -7.41 -8.38
CA MET A 91 -3.35 -6.47 -7.26
C MET A 91 -2.10 -6.72 -6.42
N THR A 92 -1.51 -5.65 -5.94
CA THR A 92 -0.39 -5.65 -5.02
C THR A 92 -0.75 -4.91 -3.73
N ALA A 93 0.07 -4.98 -2.72
CA ALA A 93 -0.03 -4.20 -1.49
C ALA A 93 1.27 -3.42 -1.25
N PRO A 94 1.24 -2.27 -0.63
CA PRO A 94 0.08 -1.59 -0.06
C PRO A 94 -0.67 -0.67 -1.03
N VAL A 95 -1.87 -0.23 -0.61
CA VAL A 95 -2.52 0.98 -1.12
C VAL A 95 -2.08 2.15 -0.26
N THR A 96 -1.48 3.16 -0.85
CA THR A 96 -0.95 4.32 -0.13
C THR A 96 -1.85 5.54 -0.31
N VAL A 97 -2.06 6.28 0.78
CA VAL A 97 -2.85 7.51 0.87
C VAL A 97 -1.94 8.62 1.43
N GLU A 98 -1.74 9.67 0.65
CA GLU A 98 -0.86 10.78 0.99
C GLU A 98 -1.62 12.10 0.84
N PRO A 99 -1.59 13.01 1.85
CA PRO A 99 -2.14 14.34 1.72
C PRO A 99 -1.36 15.14 0.68
N GLN A 100 -2.07 15.90 -0.16
CA GLN A 100 -1.47 16.78 -1.14
C GLN A 100 -1.71 18.25 -0.77
N SER A 101 -0.68 19.07 -0.94
CA SER A 101 -0.84 20.52 -0.91
C SER A 101 -1.62 20.99 -2.15
N SER A 102 -2.51 21.97 -1.98
CA SER A 102 -3.24 22.59 -3.09
C SER A 102 -2.35 23.50 -3.96
N LYS A 103 -1.08 23.67 -3.62
CA LYS A 103 -0.14 24.49 -4.41
C LYS A 103 0.36 23.72 -5.63
N ILE A 104 0.04 24.24 -6.79
CA ILE A 104 0.63 23.82 -8.07
C ILE A 104 2.13 24.09 -7.99
N ALA A 105 2.96 23.06 -8.24
CA ALA A 105 4.40 23.21 -8.31
C ALA A 105 4.76 24.15 -9.47
N MET A 106 5.15 25.38 -9.14
CA MET A 106 5.73 26.29 -10.13
C MET A 106 7.18 25.87 -10.37
N THR A 107 7.52 25.66 -11.63
CA THR A 107 8.88 25.36 -12.10
C THR A 107 9.73 26.63 -12.05
N ALA A 108 10.33 26.92 -10.89
CA ALA A 108 11.45 27.84 -10.72
C ALA A 108 12.04 27.61 -9.31
N PRO A 109 13.32 27.91 -9.06
CA PRO A 109 13.91 27.72 -7.74
C PRO A 109 13.41 28.79 -6.78
N VAL A 110 12.26 28.54 -6.17
CA VAL A 110 11.81 29.29 -5.01
C VAL A 110 11.87 28.33 -3.85
N THR A 111 12.83 28.53 -2.97
CA THR A 111 12.91 27.87 -1.68
C THR A 111 11.72 28.32 -0.85
N VAL A 112 10.63 27.58 -0.90
CA VAL A 112 9.51 27.73 0.03
C VAL A 112 9.54 26.48 0.89
N GLU A 113 9.91 26.64 2.15
CA GLU A 113 9.72 25.58 3.15
C GLU A 113 8.22 25.24 3.20
N PRO A 114 7.81 23.96 3.12
CA PRO A 114 6.40 23.60 3.20
C PRO A 114 5.88 23.99 4.59
N GLN A 115 4.87 24.84 4.64
CA GLN A 115 4.16 25.10 5.87
C GLN A 115 3.44 23.81 6.29
N ALA A 116 3.74 23.33 7.50
CA ALA A 116 3.32 22.04 8.05
C ALA A 116 1.80 21.81 8.11
N GLU A 117 0.99 22.85 7.99
CA GLU A 117 -0.47 22.76 8.08
C GLU A 117 -1.15 22.17 6.84
N GLU A 118 -0.56 22.26 5.65
CA GLU A 118 -1.18 21.81 4.40
C GLU A 118 -0.98 20.30 4.12
N THR A 119 -0.12 19.63 4.88
CA THR A 119 0.19 18.20 4.71
C THR A 119 -0.31 17.31 5.86
N SER A 120 -1.14 17.86 6.74
CA SER A 120 -1.73 17.13 7.86
C SER A 120 -2.77 16.12 7.39
N MET A 121 -2.70 14.88 7.90
CA MET A 121 -3.71 13.84 7.69
C MET A 121 -5.12 14.26 8.15
N LYS A 122 -5.22 15.24 9.06
CA LYS A 122 -6.48 15.72 9.63
C LYS A 122 -7.16 16.81 8.79
N THR A 123 -6.39 17.67 8.16
CA THR A 123 -6.92 18.89 7.50
C THR A 123 -6.86 18.85 5.97
N ALA A 124 -6.11 17.92 5.40
CA ALA A 124 -5.99 17.79 3.96
C ALA A 124 -7.34 17.57 3.27
N LYS A 125 -7.52 18.22 2.13
CA LYS A 125 -8.71 18.13 1.27
C LYS A 125 -8.40 17.49 -0.08
N THR A 126 -7.11 17.35 -0.39
CA THR A 126 -6.64 16.73 -1.63
C THR A 126 -5.67 15.60 -1.27
N TRP A 127 -5.82 14.47 -1.92
CA TRP A 127 -5.11 13.25 -1.61
C TRP A 127 -4.56 12.60 -2.86
N ARG A 128 -3.32 12.15 -2.79
CA ARG A 128 -2.74 11.21 -3.75
C ARG A 128 -2.99 9.80 -3.25
N ILE A 129 -3.64 9.00 -4.08
CA ILE A 129 -3.81 7.57 -3.84
C ILE A 129 -2.94 6.85 -4.86
N ASN A 130 -2.13 5.91 -4.41
CA ASN A 130 -1.32 5.13 -5.32
C ASN A 130 -1.31 3.63 -4.98
N PHE A 131 -1.10 2.82 -6.02
CA PHE A 131 -0.88 1.38 -5.94
C PHE A 131 0.47 1.07 -6.56
N VAL A 132 1.26 0.25 -5.90
CA VAL A 132 2.47 -0.31 -6.50
C VAL A 132 2.06 -1.27 -7.60
N MET A 133 2.69 -1.22 -8.76
CA MET A 133 2.43 -2.18 -9.83
C MET A 133 3.32 -3.42 -9.66
N PRO A 134 2.86 -4.61 -10.11
CA PRO A 134 3.67 -5.83 -10.07
C PRO A 134 5.05 -5.61 -10.69
N SER A 135 6.08 -6.19 -10.10
CA SER A 135 7.49 -5.97 -10.45
C SER A 135 7.85 -6.38 -11.90
N GLN A 136 6.99 -7.18 -12.54
CA GLN A 136 7.15 -7.55 -13.95
C GLN A 136 6.88 -6.41 -14.94
N TYR A 137 6.26 -5.30 -14.48
CA TYR A 137 5.91 -4.17 -15.31
C TYR A 137 6.94 -3.04 -15.22
N THR A 138 7.14 -2.41 -16.37
CA THR A 138 7.85 -1.15 -16.56
C THR A 138 6.94 -0.18 -17.30
N LEU A 139 7.29 1.11 -17.39
CA LEU A 139 6.52 2.07 -18.19
C LEU A 139 6.39 1.66 -19.67
N ALA A 140 7.34 0.85 -20.17
CA ALA A 140 7.33 0.42 -21.57
C ALA A 140 6.33 -0.70 -21.86
N ASN A 141 6.05 -1.59 -20.89
CA ASN A 141 5.23 -2.78 -21.12
C ASN A 141 3.92 -2.82 -20.34
N ILE A 142 3.71 -1.90 -19.39
CA ILE A 142 2.45 -1.85 -18.64
C ILE A 142 1.30 -1.36 -19.53
N PRO A 143 0.11 -1.97 -19.46
CA PRO A 143 -1.07 -1.45 -20.13
C PRO A 143 -1.33 0.02 -19.75
N LYS A 144 -1.74 0.85 -20.69
CA LYS A 144 -2.04 2.27 -20.43
C LYS A 144 -3.44 2.45 -19.87
N PRO A 145 -3.64 3.27 -18.81
CA PRO A 145 -4.97 3.62 -18.35
C PRO A 145 -5.77 4.29 -19.45
N LYS A 146 -7.06 3.93 -19.60
CA LYS A 146 -8.00 4.67 -20.46
C LYS A 146 -8.58 5.90 -19.77
N ASN A 147 -8.59 5.89 -18.45
CA ASN A 147 -9.03 7.02 -17.64
C ASN A 147 -7.84 7.96 -17.37
N ASN A 148 -7.92 9.19 -17.87
CA ASN A 148 -6.87 10.22 -17.71
C ASN A 148 -6.66 10.66 -16.23
N ALA A 149 -7.58 10.31 -15.32
CA ALA A 149 -7.40 10.56 -13.90
C ALA A 149 -6.39 9.59 -13.24
N VAL A 150 -5.99 8.52 -13.95
CA VAL A 150 -4.97 7.57 -13.46
C VAL A 150 -3.70 7.79 -14.28
N THR A 151 -2.60 8.02 -13.58
CA THR A 151 -1.27 8.19 -14.18
C THR A 151 -0.31 7.11 -13.70
N LEU A 152 0.66 6.77 -14.54
CA LEU A 152 1.72 5.82 -14.22
C LEU A 152 3.02 6.58 -13.99
N ARG A 153 3.74 6.27 -12.90
CA ARG A 153 4.99 6.94 -12.56
C ARG A 153 6.00 5.99 -11.94
N GLU A 154 7.25 6.10 -12.36
CA GLU A 154 8.37 5.47 -11.66
C GLU A 154 8.75 6.30 -10.44
N VAL A 155 8.91 5.62 -9.31
CA VAL A 155 9.40 6.20 -8.07
C VAL A 155 10.81 5.66 -7.86
N PRO A 156 11.82 6.53 -7.75
CA PRO A 156 13.18 6.08 -7.49
C PRO A 156 13.31 5.43 -6.11
N SER A 157 14.45 4.83 -5.86
CA SER A 157 14.80 4.32 -4.53
C SER A 157 14.69 5.40 -3.47
N LYS A 158 14.08 5.07 -2.32
CA LYS A 158 13.81 6.02 -1.23
C LYS A 158 13.99 5.38 0.14
N TYR A 159 14.30 6.23 1.12
CA TYR A 159 14.33 5.86 2.53
C TYR A 159 13.06 6.33 3.23
N PHE A 160 12.48 5.45 4.04
CA PHE A 160 11.31 5.78 4.86
C PHE A 160 11.51 5.33 6.30
N ILE A 161 11.06 6.16 7.24
CA ILE A 161 10.68 5.70 8.57
C ILE A 161 9.30 5.09 8.44
N VAL A 162 9.14 3.89 8.95
CA VAL A 162 7.89 3.12 8.88
C VAL A 162 7.45 2.76 10.30
N HIS A 163 6.25 3.19 10.68
CA HIS A 163 5.60 2.85 11.93
C HIS A 163 4.48 1.86 11.69
N LYS A 164 4.64 0.63 12.13
CA LYS A 164 3.66 -0.45 11.98
C LYS A 164 2.61 -0.43 13.09
N TYR A 165 1.34 -0.59 12.73
CA TYR A 165 0.25 -0.73 13.70
C TYR A 165 -0.93 -1.52 13.12
N SER A 166 -1.81 -2.01 14.00
CA SER A 166 -3.06 -2.69 13.63
C SER A 166 -4.29 -1.88 14.04
N GLY A 167 -5.45 -2.25 13.54
CA GLY A 167 -6.73 -1.65 13.92
C GLY A 167 -7.37 -0.79 12.83
N PHE A 168 -8.36 0.01 13.22
CA PHE A 168 -9.05 0.93 12.33
C PHE A 168 -8.18 2.15 12.01
N ASN A 169 -8.37 2.71 10.80
CA ASN A 169 -7.72 3.92 10.32
C ASN A 169 -8.65 5.13 10.41
N THR A 170 -9.19 5.42 11.61
CA THR A 170 -9.88 6.68 11.83
C THR A 170 -8.91 7.85 11.67
N VAL A 171 -9.38 9.00 11.19
CA VAL A 171 -8.54 10.20 10.99
C VAL A 171 -7.75 10.55 12.25
N SER A 172 -8.39 10.48 13.43
CA SER A 172 -7.72 10.73 14.71
C SER A 172 -6.58 9.75 14.98
N ARG A 173 -6.82 8.44 14.76
CA ARG A 173 -5.79 7.42 15.00
C ARG A 173 -4.63 7.53 14.02
N VAL A 174 -4.92 7.78 12.74
CA VAL A 174 -3.90 8.00 11.72
C VAL A 174 -3.05 9.21 12.08
N GLN A 175 -3.67 10.32 12.52
CA GLN A 175 -2.94 11.50 12.97
C GLN A 175 -2.05 11.19 14.19
N THR A 176 -2.59 10.52 15.22
CA THR A 176 -1.79 10.11 16.38
C THR A 176 -0.57 9.28 15.97
N LYS A 177 -0.75 8.29 15.07
CA LYS A 177 0.34 7.47 14.57
C LYS A 177 1.35 8.24 13.72
N THR A 178 0.88 9.25 13.01
CA THR A 178 1.74 10.21 12.28
C THR A 178 2.58 11.03 13.24
N ASP A 179 1.95 11.59 14.29
CA ASP A 179 2.64 12.42 15.29
C ASP A 179 3.73 11.61 16.03
N GLU A 180 3.41 10.36 16.43
CA GLU A 180 4.37 9.42 17.03
C GLU A 180 5.57 9.16 16.09
N THR A 181 5.31 9.04 14.77
CA THR A 181 6.37 8.79 13.77
C THR A 181 7.26 10.01 13.59
N VAL A 182 6.68 11.20 13.53
CA VAL A 182 7.40 12.46 13.43
C VAL A 182 8.26 12.70 14.69
N GLU A 183 7.69 12.48 15.88
CA GLU A 183 8.42 12.59 17.15
C GLU A 183 9.61 11.63 17.21
N TRP A 184 9.42 10.37 16.76
CA TRP A 184 10.49 9.38 16.70
C TRP A 184 11.61 9.81 15.74
N ALA A 185 11.25 10.40 14.58
CA ALA A 185 12.19 10.92 13.58
C ALA A 185 13.02 12.09 14.17
N ILE A 186 12.36 13.04 14.83
CA ILE A 186 13.01 14.22 15.45
C ILE A 186 13.99 13.78 16.52
N LYS A 187 13.58 12.88 17.44
CA LYS A 187 14.45 12.38 18.52
C LYS A 187 15.74 11.72 18.01
N ARG A 188 15.73 11.22 16.77
CA ARG A 188 16.87 10.57 16.12
C ARG A 188 17.55 11.40 15.06
N SER A 189 17.16 12.67 14.95
CA SER A 189 17.72 13.66 14.01
C SER A 189 17.63 13.25 12.53
N TYR A 190 16.59 12.48 12.16
CA TYR A 190 16.32 12.17 10.75
C TYR A 190 15.80 13.42 10.03
N LYS A 191 16.34 13.69 8.85
CA LYS A 191 15.86 14.79 7.99
C LYS A 191 14.67 14.31 7.17
N MET A 192 13.46 14.74 7.55
CA MET A 192 12.22 14.48 6.84
C MET A 192 12.16 15.32 5.55
N ILE A 193 11.73 14.72 4.43
CA ILE A 193 11.70 15.37 3.11
C ILE A 193 10.36 15.22 2.36
N GLY A 194 9.39 14.49 2.92
CA GLY A 194 8.09 14.28 2.32
C GLY A 194 6.94 14.36 3.33
N ALA A 195 5.72 14.40 2.80
CA ALA A 195 4.52 14.29 3.62
C ALA A 195 4.35 12.87 4.18
N PRO A 196 3.76 12.71 5.38
CA PRO A 196 3.41 11.40 5.89
C PRO A 196 2.43 10.66 4.96
N GLN A 197 2.61 9.36 4.83
CA GLN A 197 1.79 8.49 4.00
C GLN A 197 1.17 7.40 4.85
N LEU A 198 -0.11 7.06 4.61
CA LEU A 198 -0.78 5.91 5.20
C LEU A 198 -0.78 4.76 4.19
N SER A 199 -0.13 3.66 4.53
CA SER A 199 -0.12 2.42 3.73
C SER A 199 -1.01 1.36 4.34
N ARG A 200 -1.95 0.83 3.55
CA ARG A 200 -2.93 -0.19 3.92
C ARG A 200 -2.63 -1.48 3.16
N TYR A 201 -2.42 -2.56 3.89
CA TYR A 201 -2.01 -3.86 3.31
C TYR A 201 -3.17 -4.84 3.17
N ASP A 202 -4.21 -4.68 3.98
CA ASP A 202 -5.29 -5.64 4.10
C ASP A 202 -6.60 -5.10 3.53
N PRO A 203 -7.43 -5.99 2.94
CA PRO A 203 -8.74 -5.63 2.46
C PRO A 203 -9.70 -5.26 3.62
N PRO A 204 -10.77 -4.49 3.33
CA PRO A 204 -11.66 -3.94 4.37
C PRO A 204 -12.42 -4.99 5.20
N TRP A 205 -12.55 -6.22 4.72
CA TRP A 205 -13.18 -7.33 5.45
C TRP A 205 -12.26 -8.04 6.44
N THR A 206 -10.94 -7.77 6.41
CA THR A 206 -10.02 -8.27 7.43
C THR A 206 -10.39 -7.69 8.80
N LEU A 207 -10.44 -8.53 9.83
CA LEU A 207 -10.73 -8.07 11.19
C LEU A 207 -9.71 -7.01 11.62
N PRO A 208 -10.13 -5.92 12.27
CA PRO A 208 -9.25 -4.78 12.53
C PRO A 208 -7.94 -5.14 13.26
N MET A 209 -8.00 -6.06 14.23
CA MET A 209 -6.83 -6.49 15.00
C MET A 209 -5.76 -7.19 14.15
N PHE A 210 -6.13 -7.72 12.97
CA PHE A 210 -5.21 -8.41 12.06
C PHE A 210 -4.78 -7.54 10.89
N ARG A 211 -5.32 -6.31 10.77
CA ARG A 211 -4.91 -5.39 9.70
C ARG A 211 -3.51 -4.87 9.94
N ARG A 212 -2.69 -4.93 8.93
CA ARG A 212 -1.39 -4.26 8.88
C ARG A 212 -1.58 -2.88 8.25
N ASN A 213 -1.30 -1.85 9.03
CA ASN A 213 -1.23 -0.48 8.58
C ASN A 213 0.15 0.07 8.89
N GLU A 214 0.62 1.00 8.07
CA GLU A 214 1.91 1.64 8.28
C GLU A 214 1.78 3.15 8.02
N ILE A 215 2.33 3.96 8.91
CA ILE A 215 2.67 5.34 8.58
C ILE A 215 4.08 5.32 8.02
N MET A 216 4.25 5.92 6.84
CA MET A 216 5.53 6.05 6.17
C MET A 216 5.91 7.51 6.06
N LEU A 217 7.12 7.86 6.47
CA LEU A 217 7.64 9.22 6.42
C LEU A 217 8.95 9.21 5.65
N GLU A 218 8.97 9.87 4.48
CA GLU A 218 10.16 9.93 3.64
C GLU A 218 11.25 10.75 4.30
N ILE A 219 12.47 10.20 4.30
CA ILE A 219 13.67 10.85 4.86
C ILE A 219 14.79 10.91 3.84
N ALA A 220 15.72 11.85 4.04
CA ALA A 220 16.99 11.83 3.33
C ALA A 220 17.75 10.53 3.68
N ALA A 221 18.66 10.09 2.80
CA ALA A 221 19.54 8.97 3.10
C ALA A 221 20.23 9.21 4.45
N PRO A 222 20.15 8.24 5.40
CA PRO A 222 20.79 8.36 6.73
C PRO A 222 22.31 8.34 6.66
#